data_486bee3775efa9eefcb7efa9cc4b6b6b
#
_entry.id   486bee3775efa9eefcb7efa9cc4b6b6b
#
_cell.length_a   1.000
_cell.length_b   1.000
_cell.length_c   1.000
_cell.angle_alpha   90.00
_cell.angle_beta   90.00
_cell.angle_gamma   90.00
#
_symmetry.space_group_name_H-M   'P 1'
#
loop_
_entity.id
_entity.type
_entity.pdbx_description
1 polymer ?
#
loop_
_entity_poly.entity_id
_entity_poly.type
_entity_poly.pdbx_seq_one_letter_code
_entity_poly.pdbx_strand_id
1 'polypeptide(L)'
;MRDLNFKVVGQKLSKEGDFNDIVVGSKGYLKACFTFNSEWNGFAKVAVFKANNSDEVIVKISPEGECLVPDEVTDGAYISIRVVGKSKRGQWITSGTVSFLQSTK
;
A
#
# COMPACT_ATOMS: atom_id res chain seq x y z
N MET A 1 -8.62 14.51 2.17
CA MET A 1 -7.89 13.27 1.83
C MET A 1 -7.87 12.36 3.05
N ARG A 2 -7.97 11.08 2.83
CA ARG A 2 -7.95 10.10 3.93
C ARG A 2 -6.65 9.32 3.94
N ASP A 3 -5.98 9.30 5.10
CA ASP A 3 -4.73 8.56 5.29
C ASP A 3 -5.04 7.14 5.77
N LEU A 4 -4.44 6.16 5.11
CA LEU A 4 -4.49 4.76 5.49
C LEU A 4 -3.09 4.38 5.97
N ASN A 5 -2.97 4.02 7.24
CA ASN A 5 -1.67 3.83 7.86
C ASN A 5 -1.26 2.36 7.89
N PHE A 6 0.00 2.11 7.56
CA PHE A 6 0.60 0.78 7.53
C PHE A 6 1.93 0.80 8.24
N LYS A 7 2.29 -0.32 8.83
CA LYS A 7 3.58 -0.51 9.49
C LYS A 7 4.29 -1.69 8.83
N VAL A 8 5.58 -1.50 8.51
CA VAL A 8 6.39 -2.53 7.88
C VAL A 8 7.59 -2.80 8.76
N VAL A 9 7.66 -4.01 9.32
CA VAL A 9 8.78 -4.46 10.15
C VAL A 9 9.35 -5.72 9.50
N GLY A 10 10.56 -5.63 8.95
CA GLY A 10 11.10 -6.72 8.16
C GLY A 10 10.18 -7.03 7.00
N GLN A 11 9.72 -8.26 6.92
CA GLN A 11 8.78 -8.70 5.86
C GLN A 11 7.32 -8.71 6.33
N LYS A 12 7.03 -8.13 7.50
CA LYS A 12 5.66 -8.09 8.01
C LYS A 12 5.05 -6.73 7.74
N LEU A 13 4.00 -6.72 6.95
CA LEU A 13 3.16 -5.55 6.69
C LEU A 13 1.88 -5.68 7.50
N SER A 14 1.52 -4.63 8.23
CA SER A 14 0.29 -4.61 9.03
C SER A 14 -0.44 -3.29 8.85
N LYS A 15 -1.76 -3.34 9.01
CA LYS A 15 -2.61 -2.16 9.01
C LYS A 15 -2.60 -1.53 10.40
N GLU A 16 -2.61 -0.20 10.45
CA GLU A 16 -2.71 0.54 11.70
C GLU A 16 -3.85 1.54 11.63
N GLY A 17 -4.60 1.67 12.72
CA GLY A 17 -5.69 2.62 12.79
C GLY A 17 -6.98 2.10 12.17
N ASP A 18 -7.81 3.05 11.75
CA ASP A 18 -9.17 2.78 11.32
C ASP A 18 -9.25 2.56 9.80
N PHE A 19 -9.74 1.40 9.40
CA PHE A 19 -10.00 1.05 8.00
C PHE A 19 -11.50 0.86 7.74
N ASN A 20 -12.35 1.36 8.64
CA ASN A 20 -13.79 1.28 8.45
C ASN A 20 -14.28 2.37 7.50
N ASP A 21 -15.43 2.12 6.90
CA ASP A 21 -16.15 3.12 6.08
C ASP A 21 -15.34 3.66 4.90
N ILE A 22 -14.52 2.79 4.30
CA ILE A 22 -13.87 3.09 3.02
C ILE A 22 -14.86 2.67 1.94
N VAL A 23 -15.33 3.64 1.16
CA VAL A 23 -16.40 3.43 0.19
C VAL A 23 -15.81 3.34 -1.21
N VAL A 24 -16.30 2.39 -2.02
CA VAL A 24 -15.83 2.19 -3.39
C VAL A 24 -16.00 3.46 -4.23
N GLY A 25 -15.12 3.63 -5.19
CA GLY A 25 -15.23 4.70 -6.19
C GLY A 25 -14.52 5.99 -5.86
N SER A 26 -13.78 6.07 -4.74
CA SER A 26 -12.99 7.26 -4.45
C SER A 26 -11.81 7.36 -5.42
N LYS A 27 -11.54 8.57 -5.92
CA LYS A 27 -10.45 8.82 -6.85
C LYS A 27 -9.57 9.94 -6.31
N GLY A 28 -8.25 9.68 -6.23
CA GLY A 28 -7.29 10.66 -5.72
C GLY A 28 -7.53 11.07 -4.28
N TYR A 29 -8.20 10.25 -3.49
CA TYR A 29 -8.66 10.59 -2.13
C TYR A 29 -7.95 9.77 -1.04
N LEU A 30 -7.62 8.51 -1.32
CA LEU A 30 -6.99 7.63 -0.35
C LEU A 30 -5.47 7.72 -0.49
N LYS A 31 -4.80 7.96 0.62
CA LYS A 31 -3.33 8.02 0.66
C LYS A 31 -2.81 6.93 1.58
N ALA A 32 -1.91 6.10 1.07
CA ALA A 32 -1.24 5.08 1.87
C ALA A 32 -0.01 5.68 2.52
N CYS A 33 0.11 5.54 3.83
CA CYS A 33 1.22 6.05 4.62
C CYS A 33 1.90 4.87 5.31
N PHE A 34 3.18 4.65 4.99
CA PHE A 34 3.94 3.51 5.50
C PHE A 34 5.01 3.98 6.48
N THR A 35 5.14 3.25 7.60
CA THR A 35 6.25 3.41 8.54
C THR A 35 7.13 2.18 8.41
N PHE A 36 8.39 2.38 8.05
CA PHE A 36 9.36 1.30 7.84
C PHE A 36 10.35 1.23 8.97
N ASN A 37 10.74 0.01 9.38
CA ASN A 37 11.84 -0.15 10.32
C ASN A 37 13.18 0.00 9.57
N SER A 38 14.29 -0.05 10.33
CA SER A 38 15.62 0.24 9.78
C SER A 38 16.08 -0.75 8.70
N GLU A 39 15.52 -1.95 8.66
CA GLU A 39 15.86 -2.94 7.63
C GLU A 39 15.58 -2.44 6.21
N TRP A 40 14.66 -1.48 6.07
CA TRP A 40 14.28 -0.92 4.78
C TRP A 40 15.10 0.30 4.38
N ASN A 41 16.05 0.72 5.23
CA ASN A 41 16.90 1.87 4.91
C ASN A 41 17.75 1.57 3.68
N GLY A 42 17.84 2.55 2.79
CA GLY A 42 18.63 2.41 1.57
C GLY A 42 17.93 1.65 0.43
N PHE A 43 16.67 1.23 0.62
CA PHE A 43 15.89 0.58 -0.43
C PHE A 43 14.97 1.59 -1.11
N ALA A 44 14.94 1.57 -2.43
CA ALA A 44 13.86 2.22 -3.18
C ALA A 44 12.62 1.36 -3.04
N LYS A 45 11.48 1.97 -2.71
CA LYS A 45 10.28 1.23 -2.31
C LYS A 45 9.13 1.51 -3.26
N VAL A 46 8.37 0.45 -3.55
CA VAL A 46 7.12 0.55 -4.30
C VAL A 46 6.03 -0.20 -3.55
N ALA A 47 4.80 0.26 -3.71
CA ALA A 47 3.62 -0.44 -3.23
C ALA A 47 2.96 -1.12 -4.42
N VAL A 48 2.55 -2.37 -4.24
CA VAL A 48 1.85 -3.13 -5.26
C VAL A 48 0.41 -3.30 -4.79
N PHE A 49 -0.50 -2.67 -5.50
CA PHE A 49 -1.93 -2.69 -5.20
C PHE A 49 -2.64 -3.63 -6.15
N LYS A 50 -3.65 -4.33 -5.64
CA LYS A 50 -4.50 -5.18 -6.48
C LYS A 50 -5.91 -5.20 -5.89
N ALA A 51 -6.91 -5.05 -6.76
CA ALA A 51 -8.30 -5.29 -6.41
C ALA A 51 -8.75 -6.63 -7.01
N ASN A 52 -9.89 -7.13 -6.54
CA ASN A 52 -10.45 -8.39 -7.06
C ASN A 52 -10.80 -8.32 -8.55
N ASN A 53 -10.96 -7.13 -9.09
CA ASN A 53 -11.35 -6.89 -10.48
C ASN A 53 -10.29 -6.15 -11.30
N SER A 54 -9.05 -6.12 -10.82
CA SER A 54 -7.98 -5.39 -11.51
C SER A 54 -6.70 -6.22 -11.57
N ASP A 55 -5.79 -5.82 -12.46
CA ASP A 55 -4.42 -6.28 -12.44
C ASP A 55 -3.65 -5.57 -11.34
N GLU A 56 -2.44 -6.04 -11.06
CA GLU A 56 -1.56 -5.36 -10.13
C GLU A 56 -1.16 -3.99 -10.65
N VAL A 57 -1.17 -2.99 -9.77
CA VAL A 57 -0.76 -1.63 -10.08
C VAL A 57 0.40 -1.27 -9.15
N ILE A 58 1.54 -0.91 -9.72
CA ILE A 58 2.74 -0.58 -8.97
C ILE A 58 2.84 0.93 -8.84
N VAL A 59 2.98 1.41 -7.60
CA VAL A 59 3.07 2.83 -7.30
C VAL A 59 4.33 3.10 -6.48
N LYS A 60 5.10 4.09 -6.90
CA LYS A 60 6.32 4.48 -6.19
C LYS A 60 5.96 5.10 -4.84
N ILE A 61 6.65 4.68 -3.79
CA ILE A 61 6.49 5.26 -2.45
C ILE A 61 7.50 6.40 -2.32
N SER A 62 7.03 7.57 -1.86
CA SER A 62 7.87 8.75 -1.68
C SER A 62 8.90 8.55 -0.56
N PRO A 63 9.94 9.41 -0.47
CA PRO A 63 10.89 9.35 0.65
C PRO A 63 10.22 9.50 2.01
N GLU A 64 9.06 10.15 2.09
CA GLU A 64 8.28 10.29 3.32
C GLU A 64 7.45 9.05 3.64
N GLY A 65 7.47 8.04 2.77
CA GLY A 65 6.74 6.80 2.98
C GLY A 65 5.29 6.85 2.52
N GLU A 66 4.96 7.72 1.56
CA GLU A 66 3.58 7.95 1.14
C GLU A 66 3.36 7.69 -0.33
N CYS A 67 2.16 7.24 -0.68
CA CYS A 67 1.71 7.21 -2.07
C CYS A 67 0.18 7.25 -2.11
N LEU A 68 -0.36 7.70 -3.23
CA LEU A 68 -1.81 7.63 -3.44
C LEU A 68 -2.21 6.22 -3.81
N VAL A 69 -3.37 5.79 -3.32
CA VAL A 69 -3.97 4.53 -3.79
C VAL A 69 -4.42 4.75 -5.24
N PRO A 70 -3.98 3.91 -6.17
CA PRO A 70 -4.30 4.13 -7.58
C PRO A 70 -5.79 3.97 -7.85
N ASP A 71 -6.31 4.80 -8.75
CA ASP A 71 -7.74 4.81 -9.06
C ASP A 71 -8.23 3.47 -9.59
N GLU A 72 -7.36 2.71 -10.25
CA GLU A 72 -7.70 1.43 -10.87
C GLU A 72 -8.18 0.39 -9.88
N VAL A 73 -7.83 0.52 -8.59
CA VAL A 73 -8.20 -0.49 -7.58
C VAL A 73 -9.36 -0.04 -6.68
N THR A 74 -9.82 1.20 -6.81
CA THR A 74 -10.83 1.74 -5.88
C THR A 74 -12.26 1.35 -6.21
N ASP A 75 -12.49 0.64 -7.31
CA ASP A 75 -13.84 0.16 -7.67
C ASP A 75 -14.09 -1.29 -7.22
N GLY A 76 -13.08 -1.97 -6.67
CA GLY A 76 -13.22 -3.35 -6.23
C GLY A 76 -13.76 -3.46 -4.82
N ALA A 77 -14.23 -4.67 -4.48
CA ALA A 77 -14.75 -4.94 -3.14
C ALA A 77 -13.67 -4.94 -2.07
N TYR A 78 -12.42 -5.24 -2.45
CA TYR A 78 -11.28 -5.17 -1.54
C TYR A 78 -10.04 -4.69 -2.29
N ILE A 79 -9.08 -4.17 -1.51
CA ILE A 79 -7.78 -3.75 -2.03
C ILE A 79 -6.71 -4.52 -1.28
N SER A 80 -5.80 -5.17 -2.01
CA SER A 80 -4.63 -5.85 -1.44
C SER A 80 -3.39 -5.02 -1.69
N ILE A 81 -2.48 -5.00 -0.71
CA ILE A 81 -1.25 -4.23 -0.78
C ILE A 81 -0.09 -5.09 -0.31
N ARG A 82 1.02 -5.03 -1.03
CA ARG A 82 2.33 -5.48 -0.54
C ARG A 82 3.36 -4.44 -0.91
N VAL A 83 4.50 -4.47 -0.23
CA VAL A 83 5.57 -3.51 -0.46
C VAL A 83 6.81 -4.25 -0.93
N VAL A 84 7.48 -3.71 -1.94
CA VAL A 84 8.70 -4.28 -2.50
C VAL A 84 9.78 -3.20 -2.49
N GLY A 85 10.97 -3.57 -2.02
CA GLY A 85 12.13 -2.69 -2.02
C GLY A 85 13.28 -3.29 -2.81
N LYS A 86 14.09 -2.42 -3.42
CA LYS A 86 15.30 -2.82 -4.13
C LYS A 86 16.44 -1.91 -3.70
N SER A 87 17.56 -2.51 -3.30
CA SER A 87 18.77 -1.76 -2.95
C SER A 87 19.62 -1.53 -4.18
N LYS A 88 20.58 -0.60 -4.08
CA LYS A 88 21.56 -0.34 -5.14
C LYS A 88 22.46 -1.55 -5.40
N ARG A 89 22.59 -2.45 -4.41
CA ARG A 89 23.38 -3.68 -4.54
C ARG A 89 22.61 -4.81 -5.21
N GLY A 90 21.37 -4.59 -5.59
CA GLY A 90 20.53 -5.61 -6.22
C GLY A 90 19.80 -6.52 -5.24
N GLN A 91 19.79 -6.21 -3.95
CA GLN A 91 18.99 -6.95 -2.98
C GLN A 91 17.52 -6.55 -3.12
N TRP A 92 16.64 -7.54 -2.96
CA TRP A 92 15.20 -7.32 -2.97
C TRP A 92 14.63 -7.74 -1.62
N ILE A 93 13.67 -6.96 -1.13
CA ILE A 93 12.90 -7.31 0.05
C ILE A 93 11.42 -7.15 -0.30
N THR A 94 10.61 -8.14 0.06
CA THR A 94 9.17 -8.14 -0.21
C THR A 94 8.43 -8.40 1.09
N SER A 95 7.42 -7.60 1.37
CA SER A 95 6.55 -7.82 2.52
C SER A 95 5.49 -8.86 2.20
N GLY A 96 4.83 -9.38 3.23
CA GLY A 96 3.58 -10.11 3.06
C GLY A 96 2.49 -9.18 2.55
N THR A 97 1.36 -9.76 2.18
CA THR A 97 0.21 -9.02 1.63
C THR A 97 -0.82 -8.80 2.72
N VAL A 98 -1.36 -7.59 2.80
CA VAL A 98 -2.56 -7.30 3.60
C VAL A 98 -3.65 -6.78 2.69
N SER A 99 -4.90 -6.90 3.14
CA SER A 99 -6.02 -6.37 2.39
C SER A 99 -7.01 -5.69 3.31
N PHE A 100 -7.83 -4.81 2.73
CA PHE A 100 -8.93 -4.19 3.44
C PHE A 100 -10.14 -4.12 2.52
N LEU A 101 -11.31 -4.14 3.14
CA LEU A 101 -12.58 -4.16 2.42
C LEU A 101 -13.05 -2.75 2.13
N GLN A 102 -13.74 -2.60 1.00
CA GLN A 102 -14.46 -1.37 0.69
C GLN A 102 -15.96 -1.63 0.78
N SER A 103 -16.66 -0.65 1.36
CA SER A 103 -18.11 -0.70 1.46
C SER A 103 -18.75 -0.29 0.13
N THR A 104 -19.88 -0.89 -0.19
CA THR A 104 -20.69 -0.45 -1.34
C THR A 104 -21.35 0.88 -1.01
N LYS A 105 -21.68 1.60 -2.07
CA LYS A 105 -22.39 2.87 -1.92
C LYS A 105 -23.80 2.67 -1.39
#